data_eb5537c41c7a6876f2741756d85fe1d1
#
_entry.id   eb5537c41c7a6876f2741756d85fe1d1
#
_cell.length_a   1.000
_cell.length_b   1.000
_cell.length_c   1.000
_cell.angle_alpha   90.00
_cell.angle_beta   90.00
_cell.angle_gamma   90.00
#
_symmetry.space_group_name_H-M   'P 1'
#
loop_
_entity.id
_entity.type
_entity.pdbx_description
1 polymer ?
#
loop_
_entity_poly.entity_id
_entity_poly.type
_entity_poly.pdbx_seq_one_letter_code
_entity_poly.pdbx_strand_id
1 'polypeptide(L)'
;MPKQVKIGDKASVTKAFTEADVKQFAEISLDKNPIHLDAEYAKNTIFKQRVVHGALVASLFSGVIGMELPGEGTIAMGQSIKFLRPVFIGDEVTASVEVAAIAEGKPIVTLKITGTNARGEVVIDGEATVRV
;
A
#
# COMPACT_ATOMS: atom_id res chain seq x y z
N MET A 1 4.98 5.70 -25.10
CA MET A 1 4.62 7.11 -24.78
C MET A 1 4.59 7.27 -23.28
N PRO A 2 5.32 8.25 -22.74
CA PRO A 2 5.17 8.56 -21.32
C PRO A 2 3.76 9.09 -21.06
N LYS A 3 3.20 8.69 -19.92
CA LYS A 3 1.90 9.19 -19.50
C LYS A 3 1.98 10.67 -19.15
N GLN A 4 0.96 11.40 -19.54
CA GLN A 4 0.83 12.81 -19.21
C GLN A 4 0.23 12.89 -17.81
N VAL A 5 1.06 13.27 -16.83
CA VAL A 5 0.59 13.50 -15.44
C VAL A 5 0.94 14.93 -15.05
N LYS A 6 0.18 15.45 -14.09
CA LYS A 6 0.38 16.80 -13.55
C LYS A 6 0.53 16.73 -12.04
N ILE A 7 1.33 17.63 -11.49
CA ILE A 7 1.43 17.78 -10.04
C ILE A 7 0.02 18.01 -9.46
N GLY A 8 -0.32 17.24 -8.43
CA GLY A 8 -1.63 17.31 -7.81
C GLY A 8 -2.64 16.27 -8.31
N ASP A 9 -2.33 15.56 -9.40
CA ASP A 9 -3.18 14.45 -9.84
C ASP A 9 -3.25 13.40 -8.74
N LYS A 10 -4.44 12.82 -8.54
CA LYS A 10 -4.72 11.86 -7.46
C LYS A 10 -5.50 10.66 -7.97
N ALA A 11 -5.28 9.52 -7.35
CA ALA A 11 -6.09 8.32 -7.52
C ALA A 11 -6.07 7.52 -6.24
N SER A 12 -7.07 6.68 -6.04
CA SER A 12 -7.14 5.83 -4.86
C SER A 12 -7.95 4.57 -5.14
N VAL A 13 -7.72 3.54 -4.32
CA VAL A 13 -8.56 2.35 -4.27
C VAL A 13 -8.82 2.00 -2.80
N THR A 14 -9.93 1.36 -2.54
CA THR A 14 -10.29 0.89 -1.20
C THR A 14 -10.47 -0.61 -1.24
N LYS A 15 -9.89 -1.31 -0.28
CA LYS A 15 -9.99 -2.76 -0.17
C LYS A 15 -10.10 -3.17 1.29
N ALA A 16 -11.01 -4.12 1.57
CA ALA A 16 -11.06 -4.81 2.85
C ALA A 16 -10.16 -6.05 2.76
N PHE A 17 -9.27 -6.24 3.74
CA PHE A 17 -8.36 -7.38 3.76
C PHE A 17 -9.02 -8.57 4.43
N THR A 18 -9.16 -9.67 3.69
CA THR A 18 -9.81 -10.89 4.16
C THR A 18 -8.77 -11.87 4.70
N GLU A 19 -9.25 -12.89 5.41
CA GLU A 19 -8.40 -14.00 5.84
C GLU A 19 -7.75 -14.71 4.65
N ALA A 20 -8.50 -14.87 3.54
CA ALA A 20 -7.97 -15.49 2.32
C ALA A 20 -6.81 -14.67 1.75
N ASP A 21 -6.91 -13.34 1.77
CA ASP A 21 -5.83 -12.45 1.31
C ASP A 21 -4.56 -12.68 2.13
N VAL A 22 -4.69 -12.74 3.45
CA VAL A 22 -3.55 -12.93 4.37
C VAL A 22 -2.89 -14.29 4.13
N LYS A 23 -3.68 -15.34 3.95
CA LYS A 23 -3.16 -16.68 3.68
C LYS A 23 -2.42 -16.74 2.36
N GLN A 24 -2.98 -16.14 1.31
CA GLN A 24 -2.34 -16.08 -0.01
C GLN A 24 -1.02 -15.31 0.06
N PHE A 25 -1.02 -14.19 0.76
CA PHE A 25 0.20 -13.39 0.88
C PHE A 25 1.29 -14.14 1.66
N ALA A 26 0.92 -14.87 2.71
CA ALA A 26 1.85 -15.68 3.48
C ALA A 26 2.51 -16.75 2.60
N GLU A 27 1.76 -17.35 1.68
CA GLU A 27 2.30 -18.34 0.74
C GLU A 27 3.23 -17.69 -0.29
N ILE A 28 2.86 -16.53 -0.81
CA ILE A 28 3.66 -15.81 -1.82
C ILE A 28 4.93 -15.26 -1.22
N SER A 29 4.83 -14.63 -0.05
CA SER A 29 5.96 -13.93 0.58
C SER A 29 6.83 -14.82 1.46
N LEU A 30 6.31 -15.99 1.83
CA LEU A 30 6.90 -16.90 2.83
C LEU A 30 6.88 -16.32 4.25
N ASP A 31 6.18 -15.20 4.46
CA ASP A 31 6.02 -14.60 5.79
C ASP A 31 4.84 -15.26 6.51
N LYS A 32 5.15 -16.32 7.24
CA LYS A 32 4.18 -17.10 8.01
C LYS A 32 4.26 -16.80 9.51
N ASN A 33 4.63 -15.56 9.83
CA ASN A 33 4.72 -15.12 11.23
C ASN A 33 3.36 -15.34 11.90
N PRO A 34 3.33 -15.98 13.07
CA PRO A 34 2.06 -16.33 13.74
C PRO A 34 1.18 -15.11 14.08
N ILE A 35 1.75 -13.90 14.16
CA ILE A 35 0.94 -12.69 14.38
C ILE A 35 -0.08 -12.48 13.26
N HIS A 36 0.18 -13.02 12.08
CA HIS A 36 -0.72 -12.92 10.94
C HIS A 36 -1.68 -14.12 10.83
N LEU A 37 -1.24 -15.31 11.26
CA LEU A 37 -1.91 -16.56 10.94
C LEU A 37 -2.57 -17.24 12.13
N ASP A 38 -2.17 -16.94 13.37
CA ASP A 38 -2.57 -17.65 14.56
C ASP A 38 -3.30 -16.70 15.52
N ALA A 39 -4.62 -16.88 15.65
CA ALA A 39 -5.46 -16.02 16.48
C ALA A 39 -5.12 -16.16 17.98
N GLU A 40 -4.76 -17.38 18.44
CA GLU A 40 -4.38 -17.59 19.83
C GLU A 40 -3.07 -16.90 20.16
N TYR A 41 -2.09 -16.98 19.25
CA TYR A 41 -0.84 -16.25 19.39
C TYR A 41 -1.09 -14.74 19.45
N ALA A 42 -1.88 -14.22 18.51
CA ALA A 42 -2.16 -12.80 18.40
C ALA A 42 -2.88 -12.23 19.62
N LYS A 43 -3.76 -13.02 20.22
CA LYS A 43 -4.51 -12.65 21.41
C LYS A 43 -3.59 -12.26 22.58
N ASN A 44 -2.41 -12.86 22.66
CA ASN A 44 -1.44 -12.63 23.72
C ASN A 44 -0.41 -11.57 23.39
N THR A 45 -0.60 -10.83 22.29
CA THR A 45 0.26 -9.72 21.89
C THR A 45 -0.40 -8.38 22.22
N ILE A 46 0.35 -7.30 22.07
CA ILE A 46 -0.18 -5.94 22.28
C ILE A 46 -1.34 -5.62 21.33
N PHE A 47 -1.43 -6.32 20.18
CA PHE A 47 -2.47 -6.08 19.20
C PHE A 47 -3.78 -6.80 19.52
N LYS A 48 -3.75 -7.84 20.33
CA LYS A 48 -4.90 -8.64 20.78
C LYS A 48 -5.62 -9.40 19.67
N GLN A 49 -5.25 -9.21 18.42
CA GLN A 49 -5.84 -9.89 17.27
C GLN A 49 -4.83 -9.93 16.14
N ARG A 50 -5.11 -10.76 15.14
CA ARG A 50 -4.22 -10.95 13.99
C ARG A 50 -4.13 -9.65 13.17
N VAL A 51 -2.90 -9.27 12.82
CA VAL A 51 -2.65 -8.11 11.97
C VAL A 51 -2.36 -8.56 10.54
N VAL A 52 -2.78 -7.73 9.58
CA VAL A 52 -2.47 -7.93 8.16
C VAL A 52 -1.00 -7.56 7.96
N HIS A 53 -0.28 -8.34 7.13
CA HIS A 53 1.12 -8.01 6.79
C HIS A 53 1.20 -6.58 6.28
N GLY A 54 2.12 -5.80 6.82
CA GLY A 54 2.34 -4.43 6.33
C GLY A 54 2.62 -4.40 4.84
N ALA A 55 3.45 -5.34 4.36
CA ALA A 55 3.78 -5.45 2.94
C ALA A 55 2.55 -5.76 2.07
N LEU A 56 1.60 -6.53 2.59
CA LEU A 56 0.34 -6.80 1.87
C LEU A 56 -0.49 -5.52 1.74
N VAL A 57 -0.63 -4.77 2.83
CA VAL A 57 -1.34 -3.49 2.79
C VAL A 57 -0.66 -2.55 1.80
N ALA A 58 0.67 -2.46 1.86
CA ALA A 58 1.46 -1.62 0.96
C ALA A 58 1.33 -2.03 -0.51
N SER A 59 0.99 -3.29 -0.79
CA SER A 59 0.82 -3.77 -2.16
C SER A 59 -0.31 -3.04 -2.90
N LEU A 60 -1.26 -2.44 -2.18
CA LEU A 60 -2.33 -1.66 -2.81
C LEU A 60 -1.78 -0.48 -3.60
N PHE A 61 -0.68 0.13 -3.15
CA PHE A 61 -0.07 1.23 -3.89
C PHE A 61 0.43 0.79 -5.25
N SER A 62 0.94 -0.44 -5.35
CA SER A 62 1.34 -1.02 -6.63
C SER A 62 0.14 -1.08 -7.58
N GLY A 63 -1.02 -1.48 -7.07
CA GLY A 63 -2.25 -1.54 -7.86
C GLY A 63 -2.68 -0.16 -8.36
N VAL A 64 -2.67 0.84 -7.49
CA VAL A 64 -3.04 2.21 -7.87
C VAL A 64 -2.06 2.76 -8.91
N ILE A 65 -0.77 2.61 -8.66
CA ILE A 65 0.29 3.11 -9.53
C ILE A 65 0.24 2.44 -10.90
N GLY A 66 0.05 1.14 -10.93
CA GLY A 66 0.06 0.37 -12.16
C GLY A 66 -1.19 0.47 -13.00
N MET A 67 -2.35 0.70 -12.37
CA MET A 67 -3.64 0.68 -13.07
C MET A 67 -4.29 2.04 -13.20
N GLU A 68 -4.02 2.97 -12.27
CA GLU A 68 -4.74 4.24 -12.21
C GLU A 68 -3.84 5.46 -12.43
N LEU A 69 -2.76 5.62 -11.64
CA LEU A 69 -1.95 6.83 -11.67
C LEU A 69 -0.48 6.51 -11.34
N PRO A 70 0.45 6.67 -12.25
CA PRO A 70 0.34 7.06 -13.66
C PRO A 70 -0.33 6.03 -14.55
N GLY A 71 -0.47 4.77 -14.13
CA GLY A 71 -1.20 3.73 -14.83
C GLY A 71 -0.32 2.82 -15.66
N GLU A 72 -0.94 2.15 -16.61
CA GLU A 72 -0.32 1.09 -17.41
C GLU A 72 1.03 1.53 -18.01
N GLY A 73 2.03 0.67 -17.86
CA GLY A 73 3.38 0.92 -18.36
C GLY A 73 4.31 1.59 -17.34
N THR A 74 3.79 2.03 -16.20
CA THR A 74 4.60 2.64 -15.14
C THR A 74 5.49 1.60 -14.48
N ILE A 75 6.76 1.93 -14.29
CA ILE A 75 7.74 1.06 -13.65
C ILE A 75 8.13 1.63 -12.30
N ALA A 76 7.98 0.84 -11.26
CA ALA A 76 8.40 1.23 -9.91
C ALA A 76 9.93 1.26 -9.84
N MET A 77 10.49 2.34 -9.31
CA MET A 77 11.93 2.49 -9.12
C MET A 77 12.33 2.39 -7.66
N GLY A 78 11.45 2.81 -6.77
CA GLY A 78 11.70 2.74 -5.35
C GLY A 78 10.55 3.28 -4.54
N GLN A 79 10.56 2.98 -3.25
CA GLN A 79 9.59 3.56 -2.33
C GLN A 79 10.14 3.54 -0.91
N SER A 80 9.68 4.48 -0.12
CA SER A 80 9.89 4.48 1.33
C SER A 80 8.54 4.50 2.01
N ILE A 81 8.37 3.68 3.04
CA ILE A 81 7.08 3.49 3.70
C ILE A 81 7.29 3.46 5.20
N LYS A 82 6.40 4.13 5.93
CA LYS A 82 6.29 4.01 7.38
C LYS A 82 4.94 3.41 7.71
N PHE A 83 4.94 2.40 8.55
CA PHE A 83 3.74 1.75 9.07
C PHE A 83 3.38 2.43 10.39
N LEU A 84 2.31 3.21 10.40
CA LEU A 84 1.95 4.03 11.55
C LEU A 84 0.94 3.38 12.48
N ARG A 85 0.08 2.51 11.95
CA ARG A 85 -0.95 1.81 12.71
C ARG A 85 -1.17 0.42 12.14
N PRO A 86 -1.53 -0.56 12.98
CA PRO A 86 -1.86 -1.90 12.48
C PRO A 86 -3.15 -1.90 11.67
N VAL A 87 -3.22 -2.82 10.71
CA VAL A 87 -4.44 -3.12 9.96
C VAL A 87 -4.85 -4.53 10.37
N PHE A 88 -6.10 -4.70 10.80
CA PHE A 88 -6.60 -5.99 11.24
C PHE A 88 -7.39 -6.66 10.12
N ILE A 89 -7.54 -7.99 10.22
CA ILE A 89 -8.31 -8.74 9.24
C ILE A 89 -9.76 -8.22 9.23
N GLY A 90 -10.26 -7.88 8.04
CA GLY A 90 -11.58 -7.29 7.84
C GLY A 90 -11.56 -5.78 7.73
N ASP A 91 -10.46 -5.12 8.11
CA ASP A 91 -10.36 -3.67 8.00
C ASP A 91 -10.27 -3.24 6.54
N GLU A 92 -10.97 -2.14 6.24
CA GLU A 92 -10.82 -1.46 4.94
C GLU A 92 -9.66 -0.49 4.99
N VAL A 93 -8.91 -0.46 3.90
CA VAL A 93 -7.84 0.53 3.70
C VAL A 93 -8.04 1.21 2.36
N THR A 94 -7.95 2.53 2.37
CA THR A 94 -7.93 3.34 1.14
C THR A 94 -6.47 3.71 0.87
N ALA A 95 -5.96 3.24 -0.25
CA ALA A 95 -4.61 3.59 -0.71
C ALA A 95 -4.72 4.74 -1.69
N SER A 96 -4.11 5.87 -1.36
CA SER A 96 -4.16 7.10 -2.16
C SER A 96 -2.77 7.42 -2.69
N VAL A 97 -2.73 7.87 -3.95
CA VAL A 97 -1.51 8.26 -4.63
C VAL A 97 -1.71 9.67 -5.19
N GLU A 98 -0.73 10.53 -4.98
CA GLU A 98 -0.77 11.90 -5.51
C GLU A 98 0.57 12.23 -6.16
N VAL A 99 0.53 12.84 -7.34
CA VAL A 99 1.74 13.29 -8.01
C VAL A 99 2.31 14.51 -7.25
N ALA A 100 3.48 14.32 -6.64
CA ALA A 100 4.13 15.34 -5.82
C ALA A 100 5.20 16.12 -6.58
N ALA A 101 5.92 15.48 -7.51
CA ALA A 101 6.98 16.10 -8.27
C ALA A 101 7.20 15.37 -9.59
N ILE A 102 7.63 16.11 -10.58
CA ILE A 102 7.98 15.57 -11.91
C ILE A 102 9.39 16.07 -12.23
N ALA A 103 10.30 15.14 -12.49
CA ALA A 103 11.68 15.51 -12.82
C ALA A 103 11.73 16.21 -14.17
N GLU A 104 12.40 17.34 -14.21
CA GLU A 104 12.54 18.11 -15.45
C GLU A 104 13.40 17.35 -16.46
N GLY A 105 12.88 17.16 -17.67
CA GLY A 105 13.58 16.50 -18.75
C GLY A 105 13.77 14.99 -18.59
N LYS A 106 13.10 14.37 -17.63
CA LYS A 106 13.21 12.93 -17.38
C LYS A 106 11.83 12.33 -17.16
N PRO A 107 11.63 11.05 -17.55
CA PRO A 107 10.35 10.38 -17.34
C PRO A 107 10.23 9.84 -15.90
N ILE A 108 10.57 10.64 -14.91
CA ILE A 108 10.62 10.25 -13.49
C ILE A 108 9.60 11.10 -12.71
N VAL A 109 8.74 10.42 -11.97
CA VAL A 109 7.67 11.05 -11.18
C VAL A 109 7.80 10.60 -9.74
N THR A 110 7.66 11.54 -8.81
CA THR A 110 7.59 11.26 -7.38
C THR A 110 6.13 11.33 -6.95
N LEU A 111 5.71 10.29 -6.25
CA LEU A 111 4.33 10.13 -5.80
C LEU A 111 4.29 10.14 -4.26
N LYS A 112 3.36 10.90 -3.71
CA LYS A 112 3.01 10.79 -2.30
C LYS A 112 2.04 9.62 -2.17
N ILE A 113 2.32 8.69 -1.26
CA ILE A 113 1.44 7.54 -1.02
C ILE A 113 0.96 7.57 0.43
N THR A 114 -0.34 7.35 0.63
CA THR A 114 -0.98 7.42 1.94
C THR A 114 -2.06 6.34 2.03
N GLY A 115 -2.00 5.53 3.07
CA GLY A 115 -3.05 4.56 3.37
C GLY A 115 -3.85 5.02 4.58
N THR A 116 -5.18 5.00 4.48
CA THR A 116 -6.05 5.37 5.59
C THR A 116 -7.05 4.26 5.87
N ASN A 117 -7.42 4.10 7.15
CA ASN A 117 -8.46 3.13 7.53
C ASN A 117 -9.86 3.78 7.41
N ALA A 118 -10.90 3.02 7.74
CA ALA A 118 -12.28 3.49 7.66
C ALA A 118 -12.59 4.66 8.60
N ARG A 119 -11.76 4.85 9.63
CA ARG A 119 -11.90 5.98 10.58
C ARG A 119 -11.14 7.22 10.12
N GLY A 120 -10.49 7.17 8.96
CA GLY A 120 -9.69 8.28 8.44
C GLY A 120 -8.30 8.40 9.07
N GLU A 121 -7.87 7.41 9.84
CA GLU A 121 -6.54 7.41 10.44
C GLU A 121 -5.51 6.93 9.42
N VAL A 122 -4.34 7.57 9.39
CA VAL A 122 -3.24 7.17 8.50
C VAL A 122 -2.58 5.92 9.05
N VAL A 123 -2.61 4.84 8.28
CA VAL A 123 -1.98 3.57 8.64
C VAL A 123 -0.63 3.41 7.95
N ILE A 124 -0.48 3.99 6.75
CA ILE A 124 0.77 3.99 6.00
C ILE A 124 1.01 5.39 5.46
N ASP A 125 2.26 5.86 5.55
CA ASP A 125 2.70 7.10 4.95
C ASP A 125 4.01 6.88 4.24
N GLY A 126 4.16 7.46 3.06
CA GLY A 126 5.39 7.26 2.31
C GLY A 126 5.44 8.00 0.98
N GLU A 127 6.40 7.57 0.18
CA GLU A 127 6.73 8.17 -1.10
C GLU A 127 7.19 7.08 -2.05
N ALA A 128 6.84 7.21 -3.32
CA ALA A 128 7.28 6.29 -4.36
C ALA A 128 7.89 7.09 -5.52
N THR A 129 8.90 6.52 -6.15
CA THR A 129 9.50 7.07 -7.36
C THR A 129 9.24 6.08 -8.49
N VAL A 130 8.73 6.58 -9.59
CA VAL A 130 8.36 5.75 -10.73
C VAL A 130 8.87 6.34 -12.02
N ARG A 131 9.03 5.46 -13.02
CA ARG A 131 9.31 5.85 -14.40
C ARG A 131 8.04 5.70 -15.21
N VAL A 132 7.71 6.75 -15.94
CA VAL A 132 6.50 6.78 -16.80
C VAL A 132 6.85 6.65 -18.28
#